data_9324c8431b36989e57d2b5d819b794a1
#
_entry.id   9324c8431b36989e57d2b5d819b794a1
#
_cell.length_a   1.000
_cell.length_b   1.000
_cell.length_c   1.000
_cell.angle_alpha   90.00
_cell.angle_beta   90.00
_cell.angle_gamma   90.00
#
_symmetry.space_group_name_H-M   'P 1'
#
loop_
_entity.id
_entity.type
_entity.pdbx_description
1 polymer ?
#
loop_
_entity_poly.entity_id
_entity_poly.type
_entity_poly.pdbx_seq_one_letter_code
_entity_poly.pdbx_strand_id
1 'polypeptide(L)'
;MKTVSICGSQVEKIMSADSFVDHLEIEGVKVSCGIIHIKDISFDSNDPALSNYVLFQVKAFSCNYRDKRLILNTATNASSNRFNAIGSEFVGVIVSVGSNVTDLKPGDRVIANNCYPDSGVLGLPPGVPTNYASKEFRILHQAKLLKIPSIMPDDVAASFSIGGQTSYSMIRKLQIQPEQNILVTAAKSNTSLFVLHALQKYRQQMGIRVYALTSSGKFMDKIQAIGVDRVVQIQPNSEPWIDPKTAKSILEETKGGFHGIIDPFFDLHIAKMLPVMKPEAKYITCGLYDQFTDLTGTQSPNIGISPQHLLYIAMLHNLSIIGNCIGLTSDLAQAVEDYAQGNLPVEVDSVYKGRDVALFFDRMYNSPDRFGKVVYSYEN
;
A
#
# COMPACT_ATOMS: atom_id res chain seq x y z
N MET A 1 -19.63 -19.19 3.69
CA MET A 1 -18.32 -18.50 3.87
C MET A 1 -18.47 -17.26 4.73
N LYS A 2 -17.39 -16.77 5.33
CA LYS A 2 -17.37 -15.57 6.17
C LYS A 2 -16.65 -14.41 5.46
N THR A 3 -16.92 -13.18 5.92
CA THR A 3 -16.21 -11.98 5.46
C THR A 3 -16.11 -10.95 6.58
N VAL A 4 -14.95 -10.33 6.73
CA VAL A 4 -14.84 -9.10 7.52
C VAL A 4 -15.46 -7.96 6.71
N SER A 5 -16.34 -7.19 7.35
CA SER A 5 -17.17 -6.22 6.66
C SER A 5 -17.33 -4.94 7.46
N ILE A 6 -17.55 -3.85 6.74
CA ILE A 6 -18.09 -2.61 7.29
C ILE A 6 -19.60 -2.69 7.16
N CYS A 7 -20.31 -2.38 8.23
CA CYS A 7 -21.73 -2.68 8.42
C CYS A 7 -22.55 -1.40 8.55
N GLY A 8 -23.76 -1.41 7.99
CA GLY A 8 -24.77 -0.39 8.26
C GLY A 8 -25.38 -0.56 9.66
N SER A 9 -26.01 0.48 10.19
CA SER A 9 -26.51 0.57 11.58
C SER A 9 -27.59 -0.45 11.96
N GLN A 10 -28.20 -1.13 10.99
CA GLN A 10 -29.24 -2.14 11.24
C GLN A 10 -28.88 -3.52 10.68
N VAL A 11 -27.61 -3.76 10.38
CA VAL A 11 -27.15 -5.04 9.81
C VAL A 11 -27.47 -6.22 10.73
N GLU A 12 -27.49 -6.01 12.05
CA GLU A 12 -27.85 -7.03 13.06
C GLU A 12 -29.23 -7.67 12.84
N LYS A 13 -30.15 -6.94 12.18
CA LYS A 13 -31.49 -7.45 11.89
C LYS A 13 -31.53 -8.49 10.76
N ILE A 14 -30.48 -8.59 9.97
CA ILE A 14 -30.41 -9.46 8.78
C ILE A 14 -29.24 -10.45 8.81
N MET A 15 -28.37 -10.35 9.80
CA MET A 15 -27.22 -11.25 9.92
C MET A 15 -27.60 -12.60 10.52
N SER A 16 -26.81 -13.63 10.24
CA SER A 16 -26.96 -14.95 10.87
C SER A 16 -26.48 -14.92 12.33
N ALA A 17 -26.90 -15.92 13.12
CA ALA A 17 -26.55 -16.04 14.54
C ALA A 17 -25.03 -16.15 14.78
N ASP A 18 -24.28 -16.66 13.80
CA ASP A 18 -22.81 -16.81 13.89
C ASP A 18 -22.04 -15.53 13.53
N SER A 19 -22.75 -14.50 13.06
CA SER A 19 -22.16 -13.19 12.74
C SER A 19 -22.05 -12.33 13.99
N PHE A 20 -21.08 -11.41 14.01
CA PHE A 20 -20.99 -10.39 15.06
C PHE A 20 -20.61 -9.03 14.49
N VAL A 21 -20.95 -7.97 15.19
CA VAL A 21 -20.64 -6.58 14.87
C VAL A 21 -20.05 -5.90 16.10
N ASP A 22 -19.01 -5.10 15.87
CA ASP A 22 -18.35 -4.24 16.83
C ASP A 22 -18.26 -2.81 16.27
N HIS A 23 -17.81 -1.87 17.07
CA HIS A 23 -17.79 -0.46 16.73
C HIS A 23 -16.46 0.18 17.08
N LEU A 24 -16.04 1.12 16.23
CA LEU A 24 -14.93 2.03 16.50
C LEU A 24 -15.21 3.40 15.88
N GLU A 25 -14.33 4.35 16.14
CA GLU A 25 -14.34 5.66 15.49
C GLU A 25 -13.09 5.83 14.64
N ILE A 26 -13.24 6.31 13.41
CA ILE A 26 -12.13 6.67 12.50
C ILE A 26 -12.38 8.09 12.01
N GLU A 27 -11.47 9.02 12.31
CA GLU A 27 -11.58 10.45 11.93
C GLU A 27 -12.93 11.08 12.31
N GLY A 28 -13.44 10.80 13.51
CA GLY A 28 -14.73 11.32 13.99
C GLY A 28 -15.96 10.61 13.41
N VAL A 29 -15.79 9.61 12.54
CA VAL A 29 -16.89 8.83 11.97
C VAL A 29 -17.04 7.52 12.74
N LYS A 30 -18.25 7.26 13.24
CA LYS A 30 -18.58 5.96 13.85
C LYS A 30 -18.66 4.90 12.76
N VAL A 31 -17.83 3.88 12.88
CA VAL A 31 -17.72 2.74 11.96
C VAL A 31 -18.20 1.48 12.68
N SER A 32 -19.19 0.81 12.11
CA SER A 32 -19.61 -0.53 12.54
C SER A 32 -18.90 -1.55 11.65
N CYS A 33 -18.26 -2.55 12.25
CA CYS A 33 -17.52 -3.58 11.55
C CYS A 33 -17.66 -4.94 12.21
N GLY A 34 -17.45 -6.02 11.47
CA GLY A 34 -17.60 -7.35 12.06
C GLY A 34 -17.36 -8.48 11.08
N ILE A 35 -17.64 -9.70 11.51
CA ILE A 35 -17.64 -10.88 10.64
C ILE A 35 -19.09 -11.21 10.28
N ILE A 36 -19.39 -11.22 8.99
CA ILE A 36 -20.69 -11.53 8.44
C ILE A 36 -20.60 -12.86 7.68
N HIS A 37 -21.52 -13.76 7.97
CA HIS A 37 -21.66 -15.02 7.24
C HIS A 37 -22.54 -14.80 6.01
N ILE A 38 -22.04 -15.17 4.85
CA ILE A 38 -22.69 -15.00 3.56
C ILE A 38 -22.76 -16.33 2.82
N LYS A 39 -23.60 -16.41 1.78
CA LYS A 39 -23.72 -17.60 0.93
C LYS A 39 -22.35 -18.01 0.37
N ASP A 40 -22.14 -19.33 0.32
CA ASP A 40 -20.95 -19.89 -0.30
C ASP A 40 -20.90 -19.61 -1.78
N ILE A 41 -19.68 -19.44 -2.30
CA ILE A 41 -19.43 -19.23 -3.71
C ILE A 41 -19.39 -20.59 -4.44
N SER A 42 -20.00 -20.70 -5.61
CA SER A 42 -19.89 -21.88 -6.46
C SER A 42 -18.86 -21.66 -7.58
N PHE A 43 -18.11 -22.68 -7.93
CA PHE A 43 -17.14 -22.68 -9.00
C PHE A 43 -17.20 -24.04 -9.73
N ASP A 44 -17.56 -23.99 -11.01
CA ASP A 44 -17.47 -25.17 -11.88
C ASP A 44 -16.25 -25.03 -12.80
N SER A 45 -15.27 -25.89 -12.63
CA SER A 45 -14.03 -25.91 -13.44
C SER A 45 -14.27 -26.23 -14.92
N ASN A 46 -15.43 -26.79 -15.26
CA ASN A 46 -15.82 -27.13 -16.65
C ASN A 46 -16.64 -26.00 -17.30
N ASP A 47 -17.05 -24.98 -16.55
CA ASP A 47 -17.76 -23.84 -17.12
C ASP A 47 -16.82 -23.03 -18.05
N PRO A 48 -17.11 -22.90 -19.36
CA PRO A 48 -16.30 -22.11 -20.28
C PRO A 48 -16.11 -20.67 -19.84
N ALA A 49 -17.10 -20.08 -19.16
CA ALA A 49 -17.00 -18.71 -18.62
C ALA A 49 -15.97 -18.58 -17.50
N LEU A 50 -15.63 -19.66 -16.83
CA LEU A 50 -14.65 -19.73 -15.74
C LEU A 50 -13.32 -20.35 -16.18
N SER A 51 -13.12 -20.65 -17.46
CA SER A 51 -11.94 -21.35 -17.97
C SER A 51 -10.60 -20.69 -17.61
N ASN A 52 -10.55 -19.36 -17.50
CA ASN A 52 -9.35 -18.59 -17.12
C ASN A 52 -9.36 -18.12 -15.67
N TYR A 53 -10.27 -18.62 -14.85
CA TYR A 53 -10.46 -18.16 -13.47
C TYR A 53 -9.98 -19.20 -12.46
N VAL A 54 -9.69 -18.70 -11.27
CA VAL A 54 -9.17 -19.48 -10.15
C VAL A 54 -10.04 -19.22 -8.94
N LEU A 55 -10.53 -20.28 -8.30
CA LEU A 55 -11.11 -20.23 -6.97
C LEU A 55 -10.00 -20.45 -5.94
N PHE A 56 -9.89 -19.56 -4.96
CA PHE A 56 -8.95 -19.67 -3.87
C PHE A 56 -9.58 -19.28 -2.52
N GLN A 57 -9.05 -19.87 -1.45
CA GLN A 57 -9.38 -19.52 -0.08
C GLN A 57 -8.40 -18.46 0.43
N VAL A 58 -8.89 -17.31 0.87
CA VAL A 58 -8.11 -16.26 1.53
C VAL A 58 -7.71 -16.74 2.93
N LYS A 59 -6.41 -16.71 3.23
CA LYS A 59 -5.85 -17.05 4.54
C LYS A 59 -5.68 -15.82 5.41
N ALA A 60 -5.21 -14.73 4.81
CA ALA A 60 -5.09 -13.43 5.47
C ALA A 60 -5.28 -12.31 4.44
N PHE A 61 -5.65 -11.14 4.92
CA PHE A 61 -5.79 -9.94 4.11
C PHE A 61 -5.31 -8.71 4.87
N SER A 62 -5.09 -7.62 4.15
CA SER A 62 -4.80 -6.33 4.73
C SER A 62 -5.50 -5.19 3.99
N CYS A 63 -5.57 -4.05 4.66
CA CYS A 63 -6.05 -2.79 4.09
C CYS A 63 -4.88 -1.84 3.81
N ASN A 64 -5.09 -0.90 2.92
CA ASN A 64 -4.20 0.19 2.60
C ASN A 64 -4.82 1.53 2.95
N TYR A 65 -4.05 2.60 2.82
CA TYR A 65 -4.55 3.95 3.10
C TYR A 65 -5.76 4.31 2.21
N ARG A 66 -5.76 3.86 0.95
CA ARG A 66 -6.89 4.01 0.03
C ARG A 66 -8.19 3.36 0.51
N ASP A 67 -8.09 2.28 1.27
CA ASP A 67 -9.27 1.55 1.77
C ASP A 67 -10.00 2.33 2.87
N LYS A 68 -9.31 3.23 3.59
CA LYS A 68 -9.91 4.11 4.60
C LYS A 68 -11.10 4.89 4.02
N ARG A 69 -10.95 5.43 2.81
CA ARG A 69 -12.03 6.12 2.14
C ARG A 69 -13.24 5.24 1.86
N LEU A 70 -13.01 4.02 1.37
CA LEU A 70 -14.10 3.05 1.13
C LEU A 70 -14.82 2.72 2.44
N ILE A 71 -14.08 2.56 3.53
CA ILE A 71 -14.61 2.34 4.88
C ILE A 71 -15.48 3.51 5.33
N LEU A 72 -14.95 4.72 5.28
CA LEU A 72 -15.67 5.93 5.72
C LEU A 72 -16.91 6.21 4.85
N ASN A 73 -16.81 6.08 3.52
CA ASN A 73 -17.95 6.19 2.62
C ASN A 73 -19.03 5.15 2.91
N THR A 74 -18.64 3.91 3.21
CA THR A 74 -19.58 2.87 3.57
C THR A 74 -20.26 3.18 4.91
N ALA A 75 -19.50 3.62 5.90
CA ALA A 75 -20.04 3.95 7.23
C ALA A 75 -21.02 5.13 7.19
N THR A 76 -20.79 6.13 6.34
CA THR A 76 -21.63 7.34 6.23
C THR A 76 -22.83 7.17 5.30
N ASN A 77 -22.68 6.39 4.20
CA ASN A 77 -23.64 6.33 3.11
C ASN A 77 -24.34 4.97 2.98
N ALA A 78 -23.92 3.95 3.74
CA ALA A 78 -24.57 2.63 3.64
C ALA A 78 -26.03 2.71 4.11
N SER A 79 -26.94 2.14 3.31
CA SER A 79 -28.28 1.86 3.82
C SER A 79 -28.15 0.98 5.06
N SER A 80 -28.99 1.27 6.05
CA SER A 80 -28.86 0.72 7.41
C SER A 80 -28.79 -0.81 7.51
N ASN A 81 -29.24 -1.54 6.48
CA ASN A 81 -29.27 -3.00 6.42
C ASN A 81 -28.25 -3.63 5.45
N ARG A 82 -27.19 -2.91 5.06
CA ARG A 82 -26.14 -3.41 4.15
C ARG A 82 -24.82 -3.62 4.88
N PHE A 83 -23.99 -4.44 4.30
CA PHE A 83 -22.59 -4.61 4.67
C PHE A 83 -21.72 -4.68 3.42
N ASN A 84 -20.47 -4.26 3.51
CA ASN A 84 -19.49 -4.32 2.44
C ASN A 84 -18.22 -5.00 2.94
N ALA A 85 -17.79 -6.03 2.25
CA ALA A 85 -16.45 -6.59 2.41
C ALA A 85 -15.40 -5.53 2.07
N ILE A 86 -14.20 -5.68 2.60
CA ILE A 86 -13.14 -4.68 2.51
C ILE A 86 -11.78 -5.34 2.22
N GLY A 87 -10.77 -4.51 1.96
CA GLY A 87 -9.39 -4.94 1.77
C GLY A 87 -8.98 -5.03 0.31
N SER A 88 -7.73 -4.70 0.05
CA SER A 88 -7.15 -4.62 -1.30
C SER A 88 -5.95 -5.53 -1.52
N GLU A 89 -5.48 -6.20 -0.46
CA GLU A 89 -4.38 -7.19 -0.50
C GLU A 89 -4.78 -8.44 0.25
N PHE A 90 -4.29 -9.58 -0.23
CA PHE A 90 -4.55 -10.88 0.39
C PHE A 90 -3.42 -11.87 0.08
N VAL A 91 -3.36 -12.92 0.89
CA VAL A 91 -2.77 -14.20 0.52
C VAL A 91 -3.87 -15.25 0.47
N GLY A 92 -3.83 -16.12 -0.54
CA GLY A 92 -4.78 -17.21 -0.68
C GLY A 92 -4.12 -18.52 -1.09
N VAL A 93 -4.84 -19.60 -0.84
CA VAL A 93 -4.47 -20.96 -1.32
C VAL A 93 -5.48 -21.37 -2.38
N ILE A 94 -5.00 -21.78 -3.54
CA ILE A 94 -5.84 -22.19 -4.66
C ILE A 94 -6.60 -23.47 -4.29
N VAL A 95 -7.90 -23.46 -4.53
CA VAL A 95 -8.83 -24.58 -4.30
C VAL A 95 -9.16 -25.28 -5.61
N SER A 96 -9.43 -24.51 -6.67
CA SER A 96 -9.80 -25.04 -7.98
C SER A 96 -9.40 -24.06 -9.09
N VAL A 97 -9.15 -24.57 -10.29
CA VAL A 97 -8.74 -23.80 -11.45
C VAL A 97 -9.61 -24.15 -12.65
N GLY A 98 -9.87 -23.18 -13.52
CA GLY A 98 -10.54 -23.38 -14.80
C GLY A 98 -9.63 -24.08 -15.82
N SER A 99 -10.22 -24.62 -16.88
CA SER A 99 -9.57 -25.49 -17.88
C SER A 99 -8.39 -24.85 -18.64
N ASN A 100 -8.32 -23.52 -18.74
CA ASN A 100 -7.24 -22.81 -19.43
C ASN A 100 -6.14 -22.31 -18.46
N VAL A 101 -6.21 -22.62 -17.17
CA VAL A 101 -5.19 -22.23 -16.20
C VAL A 101 -4.10 -23.30 -16.17
N THR A 102 -2.89 -22.95 -16.60
CA THR A 102 -1.75 -23.88 -16.74
C THR A 102 -0.65 -23.68 -15.72
N ASP A 103 -0.42 -22.43 -15.27
CA ASP A 103 0.71 -22.07 -14.40
C ASP A 103 0.38 -22.12 -12.91
N LEU A 104 -0.88 -22.31 -12.58
CA LEU A 104 -1.40 -22.36 -11.23
C LEU A 104 -2.17 -23.66 -11.00
N LYS A 105 -2.08 -24.23 -9.81
CA LYS A 105 -2.77 -25.47 -9.44
C LYS A 105 -3.30 -25.43 -8.01
N PRO A 106 -4.28 -26.29 -7.64
CA PRO A 106 -4.73 -26.44 -6.27
C PRO A 106 -3.56 -26.66 -5.31
N GLY A 107 -3.59 -25.96 -4.17
CA GLY A 107 -2.53 -25.94 -3.17
C GLY A 107 -1.47 -24.85 -3.36
N ASP A 108 -1.37 -24.23 -4.55
CA ASP A 108 -0.46 -23.08 -4.74
C ASP A 108 -0.91 -21.89 -3.90
N ARG A 109 0.07 -21.18 -3.32
CA ARG A 109 -0.16 -19.94 -2.58
C ARG A 109 0.01 -18.75 -3.50
N VAL A 110 -0.93 -17.80 -3.43
CA VAL A 110 -1.01 -16.66 -4.35
C VAL A 110 -1.29 -15.36 -3.62
N ILE A 111 -0.80 -14.26 -4.20
CA ILE A 111 -1.13 -12.89 -3.82
C ILE A 111 -1.76 -12.15 -5.01
N ALA A 112 -2.34 -10.97 -4.74
CA ALA A 112 -2.90 -10.12 -5.78
C ALA A 112 -1.82 -9.58 -6.73
N ASN A 113 -2.02 -9.71 -8.04
CA ASN A 113 -1.27 -9.00 -9.06
C ASN A 113 -2.07 -7.75 -9.50
N ASN A 114 -1.60 -6.59 -9.10
CA ASN A 114 -2.30 -5.31 -9.30
C ASN A 114 -1.88 -4.60 -10.61
N CYS A 115 -1.35 -5.32 -11.58
CA CYS A 115 -0.74 -4.80 -12.80
C CYS A 115 -1.45 -3.55 -13.38
N TYR A 116 -0.66 -2.51 -13.65
CA TYR A 116 -1.10 -1.22 -14.16
C TYR A 116 0.01 -0.58 -15.00
N PRO A 117 -0.24 0.13 -16.10
CA PRO A 117 -1.57 0.56 -16.60
C PRO A 117 -2.33 -0.48 -17.44
N ASP A 118 -1.72 -1.63 -17.72
CA ASP A 118 -2.31 -2.70 -18.52
C ASP A 118 -2.30 -4.03 -17.74
N SER A 119 -3.39 -4.79 -17.86
CA SER A 119 -3.49 -6.12 -17.27
C SER A 119 -2.73 -7.19 -18.06
N GLY A 120 -2.36 -6.91 -19.30
CA GLY A 120 -1.84 -7.88 -20.26
C GLY A 120 -2.90 -8.79 -20.88
N VAL A 121 -4.18 -8.59 -20.56
CA VAL A 121 -5.31 -9.40 -21.05
C VAL A 121 -6.43 -8.51 -21.55
N LEU A 122 -6.83 -8.70 -22.81
CA LEU A 122 -7.90 -7.92 -23.45
C LEU A 122 -9.21 -8.06 -22.66
N GLY A 123 -9.82 -6.92 -22.31
CA GLY A 123 -11.09 -6.87 -21.59
C GLY A 123 -10.97 -7.06 -20.07
N LEU A 124 -9.78 -7.38 -19.55
CA LEU A 124 -9.56 -7.46 -18.11
C LEU A 124 -9.08 -6.09 -17.56
N PRO A 125 -9.82 -5.45 -16.65
CA PRO A 125 -9.43 -4.15 -16.10
C PRO A 125 -8.05 -4.20 -15.42
N PRO A 126 -7.16 -3.20 -15.62
CA PRO A 126 -5.91 -3.09 -14.90
C PRO A 126 -6.14 -2.68 -13.43
N GLY A 127 -5.07 -2.73 -12.62
CA GLY A 127 -5.06 -2.28 -11.23
C GLY A 127 -5.50 -3.34 -10.23
N VAL A 128 -5.88 -2.90 -9.04
CA VAL A 128 -6.23 -3.75 -7.91
C VAL A 128 -7.39 -4.69 -8.28
N PRO A 129 -7.22 -6.01 -8.15
CA PRO A 129 -8.21 -6.98 -8.62
C PRO A 129 -9.47 -7.03 -7.75
N THR A 130 -9.40 -6.54 -6.52
CA THR A 130 -10.53 -6.57 -5.59
C THR A 130 -10.41 -5.50 -4.52
N ASN A 131 -11.56 -4.92 -4.14
CA ASN A 131 -11.69 -4.14 -2.90
C ASN A 131 -12.35 -4.96 -1.78
N TYR A 132 -12.47 -6.27 -1.97
CA TYR A 132 -13.19 -7.21 -1.11
C TYR A 132 -12.29 -8.40 -0.76
N ALA A 133 -11.01 -8.15 -0.46
CA ALA A 133 -10.03 -9.17 -0.09
C ALA A 133 -10.41 -9.94 1.18
N SER A 134 -11.25 -9.33 2.03
CA SER A 134 -11.76 -9.95 3.25
C SER A 134 -12.81 -11.05 3.05
N LYS A 135 -13.25 -11.36 1.82
CA LYS A 135 -14.09 -12.54 1.59
C LYS A 135 -13.24 -13.80 1.67
N GLU A 136 -13.67 -14.75 2.50
CA GLU A 136 -12.95 -16.02 2.74
C GLU A 136 -12.66 -16.81 1.45
N PHE A 137 -13.56 -16.77 0.47
CA PHE A 137 -13.34 -17.38 -0.85
C PHE A 137 -13.51 -16.34 -1.95
N ARG A 138 -12.66 -16.43 -2.97
CA ARG A 138 -12.63 -15.51 -4.11
C ARG A 138 -12.44 -16.27 -5.42
N ILE A 139 -13.05 -15.72 -6.48
CA ILE A 139 -12.79 -16.10 -7.86
C ILE A 139 -12.15 -14.90 -8.55
N LEU A 140 -10.95 -15.09 -9.11
CA LEU A 140 -10.26 -14.08 -9.90
C LEU A 140 -9.69 -14.71 -11.18
N HIS A 141 -9.54 -13.90 -12.22
CA HIS A 141 -8.82 -14.28 -13.42
C HIS A 141 -7.34 -14.56 -13.08
N GLN A 142 -6.74 -15.63 -13.65
CA GLN A 142 -5.37 -16.05 -13.35
C GLN A 142 -4.32 -14.93 -13.48
N ALA A 143 -4.45 -14.03 -14.46
CA ALA A 143 -3.55 -12.89 -14.64
C ALA A 143 -3.57 -11.87 -13.47
N LYS A 144 -4.56 -11.94 -12.59
CA LYS A 144 -4.68 -11.12 -11.37
C LYS A 144 -4.09 -11.78 -10.12
N LEU A 145 -3.40 -12.90 -10.31
CA LEU A 145 -2.75 -13.64 -9.25
C LEU A 145 -1.26 -13.81 -9.57
N LEU A 146 -0.43 -13.78 -8.54
CA LEU A 146 0.98 -14.15 -8.62
C LEU A 146 1.27 -15.22 -7.59
N LYS A 147 1.89 -16.32 -8.03
CA LYS A 147 2.36 -17.39 -7.13
C LYS A 147 3.53 -16.90 -6.29
N ILE A 148 3.52 -17.27 -5.01
CA ILE A 148 4.56 -16.89 -4.05
C ILE A 148 5.34 -18.10 -3.53
N PRO A 149 6.60 -17.90 -3.07
CA PRO A 149 7.40 -18.97 -2.50
C PRO A 149 6.85 -19.45 -1.15
N SER A 150 7.10 -20.71 -0.82
CA SER A 150 6.64 -21.33 0.44
C SER A 150 7.26 -20.70 1.69
N ILE A 151 8.45 -20.09 1.58
CA ILE A 151 9.13 -19.41 2.69
C ILE A 151 8.46 -18.09 3.13
N MET A 152 7.56 -17.52 2.33
CA MET A 152 6.86 -16.27 2.66
C MET A 152 5.67 -16.60 3.58
N PRO A 153 5.66 -16.20 4.87
CA PRO A 153 4.55 -16.48 5.76
C PRO A 153 3.30 -15.66 5.35
N ASP A 154 2.13 -16.07 5.82
CA ASP A 154 0.85 -15.52 5.36
C ASP A 154 0.64 -14.05 5.76
N ASP A 155 1.13 -13.64 6.91
CA ASP A 155 1.07 -12.23 7.36
C ASP A 155 1.93 -11.32 6.46
N VAL A 156 3.13 -11.77 6.09
CA VAL A 156 3.98 -11.06 5.12
C VAL A 156 3.30 -11.02 3.75
N ALA A 157 2.84 -12.15 3.25
CA ALA A 157 2.22 -12.28 1.94
C ALA A 157 0.96 -11.40 1.80
N ALA A 158 0.11 -11.34 2.85
CA ALA A 158 -1.09 -10.51 2.88
C ALA A 158 -0.80 -8.99 2.93
N SER A 159 0.45 -8.60 3.19
CA SER A 159 0.89 -7.20 3.26
C SER A 159 1.79 -6.77 2.09
N PHE A 160 2.00 -7.65 1.11
CA PHE A 160 3.11 -7.55 0.18
C PHE A 160 2.76 -6.87 -1.15
N SER A 161 1.62 -7.19 -1.76
CA SER A 161 1.41 -6.99 -3.20
C SER A 161 1.40 -5.50 -3.61
N ILE A 162 0.65 -4.64 -2.94
CA ILE A 162 0.58 -3.20 -3.29
C ILE A 162 1.89 -2.51 -2.93
N GLY A 163 2.41 -2.76 -1.71
CA GLY A 163 3.65 -2.16 -1.24
C GLY A 163 4.83 -2.54 -2.12
N GLY A 164 5.04 -3.81 -2.37
CA GLY A 164 6.13 -4.33 -3.21
C GLY A 164 6.04 -3.84 -4.65
N GLN A 165 4.87 -4.01 -5.29
CA GLN A 165 4.68 -3.61 -6.69
C GLN A 165 4.84 -2.11 -6.91
N THR A 166 4.29 -1.27 -6.02
CA THR A 166 4.39 0.19 -6.10
C THR A 166 5.83 0.66 -5.90
N SER A 167 6.53 0.11 -4.92
CA SER A 167 7.90 0.50 -4.59
C SER A 167 8.87 0.19 -5.74
N TYR A 168 8.80 -1.01 -6.31
CA TYR A 168 9.65 -1.40 -7.43
C TYR A 168 9.35 -0.58 -8.69
N SER A 169 8.08 -0.28 -8.96
CA SER A 169 7.69 0.62 -10.05
C SER A 169 8.26 2.03 -9.87
N MET A 170 8.19 2.59 -8.66
CA MET A 170 8.76 3.92 -8.39
C MET A 170 10.28 3.93 -8.55
N ILE A 171 10.98 2.93 -8.01
CA ILE A 171 12.43 2.80 -8.14
C ILE A 171 12.83 2.67 -9.62
N ARG A 172 12.15 1.82 -10.40
CA ARG A 172 12.40 1.66 -11.84
C ARG A 172 12.22 2.97 -12.62
N LYS A 173 11.15 3.73 -12.34
CA LYS A 173 10.88 5.03 -12.99
C LYS A 173 11.85 6.12 -12.57
N LEU A 174 12.41 6.05 -11.37
CA LEU A 174 13.41 6.99 -10.89
C LEU A 174 14.71 6.90 -11.72
N GLN A 175 15.02 5.71 -12.26
CA GLN A 175 16.21 5.49 -13.07
C GLN A 175 17.50 5.90 -12.34
N ILE A 176 17.66 5.39 -11.13
CA ILE A 176 18.76 5.70 -10.23
C ILE A 176 20.12 5.52 -10.92
N GLN A 177 21.01 6.49 -10.74
CA GLN A 177 22.39 6.45 -11.21
C GLN A 177 23.37 6.29 -10.04
N PRO A 178 24.61 5.84 -10.28
CA PRO A 178 25.64 5.74 -9.23
C PRO A 178 25.82 7.05 -8.46
N GLU A 179 26.15 6.93 -7.16
CA GLU A 179 26.51 8.03 -6.25
C GLU A 179 25.39 9.07 -6.01
N GLN A 180 24.17 8.83 -6.46
CA GLN A 180 23.04 9.72 -6.23
C GLN A 180 22.60 9.74 -4.76
N ASN A 181 22.09 10.91 -4.33
CA ASN A 181 21.39 11.08 -3.04
C ASN A 181 19.89 10.91 -3.29
N ILE A 182 19.27 9.95 -2.61
CA ILE A 182 17.85 9.64 -2.70
C ILE A 182 17.17 9.90 -1.37
N LEU A 183 16.08 10.62 -1.38
CA LEU A 183 15.26 10.90 -0.21
C LEU A 183 13.95 10.13 -0.26
N VAL A 184 13.59 9.51 0.85
CA VAL A 184 12.29 8.84 1.03
C VAL A 184 11.51 9.56 2.12
N THR A 185 10.34 10.09 1.80
CA THR A 185 9.46 10.77 2.77
C THR A 185 8.54 9.78 3.47
N ALA A 186 7.85 10.23 4.53
CA ALA A 186 6.92 9.40 5.30
C ALA A 186 7.48 8.00 5.62
N ALA A 187 8.71 7.93 6.10
CA ALA A 187 9.54 6.72 6.18
C ALA A 187 8.94 5.55 6.97
N LYS A 188 7.97 5.79 7.87
CA LYS A 188 7.26 4.73 8.60
C LYS A 188 6.02 4.18 7.86
N SER A 189 5.67 4.74 6.71
CA SER A 189 4.56 4.21 5.89
C SER A 189 4.95 2.88 5.25
N ASN A 190 3.98 2.00 5.05
CA ASN A 190 4.26 0.68 4.46
C ASN A 190 5.00 0.79 3.11
N THR A 191 4.53 1.67 2.22
CA THR A 191 5.18 1.87 0.91
C THR A 191 6.62 2.37 1.05
N SER A 192 6.88 3.34 1.96
CA SER A 192 8.23 3.85 2.18
C SER A 192 9.16 2.82 2.82
N LEU A 193 8.65 1.95 3.70
CA LEU A 193 9.44 0.84 4.25
C LEU A 193 9.86 -0.14 3.15
N PHE A 194 8.96 -0.52 2.24
CA PHE A 194 9.33 -1.31 1.06
C PHE A 194 10.39 -0.62 0.20
N VAL A 195 10.25 0.69 -0.05
CA VAL A 195 11.23 1.48 -0.80
C VAL A 195 12.59 1.47 -0.10
N LEU A 196 12.63 1.75 1.20
CA LEU A 196 13.88 1.81 1.97
C LEU A 196 14.62 0.48 1.96
N HIS A 197 13.91 -0.64 2.14
CA HIS A 197 14.51 -1.97 2.03
C HIS A 197 15.00 -2.28 0.60
N ALA A 198 14.19 -2.00 -0.42
CA ALA A 198 14.58 -2.24 -1.81
C ALA A 198 15.78 -1.38 -2.25
N LEU A 199 15.94 -0.16 -1.74
CA LEU A 199 17.07 0.72 -2.05
C LEU A 199 18.41 0.20 -1.49
N GLN A 200 18.42 -0.71 -0.50
CA GLN A 200 19.68 -1.25 0.05
C GLN A 200 20.51 -1.98 -1.01
N LYS A 201 19.86 -2.67 -1.95
CA LYS A 201 20.54 -3.30 -3.09
C LYS A 201 21.26 -2.26 -3.96
N TYR A 202 20.60 -1.16 -4.28
CA TYR A 202 21.19 -0.06 -5.05
C TYR A 202 22.31 0.65 -4.29
N ARG A 203 22.15 0.80 -2.96
CA ARG A 203 23.18 1.36 -2.10
C ARG A 203 24.47 0.54 -2.16
N GLN A 204 24.37 -0.76 -2.08
CA GLN A 204 25.51 -1.68 -2.15
C GLN A 204 26.16 -1.72 -3.54
N GLN A 205 25.35 -1.72 -4.62
CA GLN A 205 25.83 -1.94 -5.97
C GLN A 205 26.29 -0.65 -6.65
N MET A 206 25.67 0.50 -6.34
CA MET A 206 25.84 1.77 -7.05
C MET A 206 26.36 2.91 -6.16
N GLY A 207 26.59 2.66 -4.87
CA GLY A 207 27.10 3.67 -3.94
C GLY A 207 26.14 4.84 -3.70
N ILE A 208 24.84 4.66 -3.91
CA ILE A 208 23.86 5.72 -3.62
C ILE A 208 23.79 5.97 -2.11
N ARG A 209 23.36 7.18 -1.74
CA ARG A 209 23.08 7.54 -0.35
C ARG A 209 21.58 7.69 -0.17
N VAL A 210 21.05 7.09 0.88
CA VAL A 210 19.61 7.02 1.17
C VAL A 210 19.31 7.80 2.43
N TYR A 211 18.39 8.75 2.33
CA TYR A 211 17.91 9.59 3.41
C TYR A 211 16.42 9.31 3.66
N ALA A 212 15.99 9.39 4.90
CA ALA A 212 14.62 9.10 5.28
C ALA A 212 14.02 10.23 6.13
N LEU A 213 12.80 10.69 5.79
CA LEU A 213 12.05 11.66 6.60
C LEU A 213 10.94 10.98 7.38
N THR A 214 10.85 11.29 8.67
CA THR A 214 9.78 10.81 9.55
C THR A 214 9.28 11.92 10.48
N SER A 215 7.98 11.95 10.75
CA SER A 215 7.40 12.80 11.79
C SER A 215 7.51 12.18 13.19
N SER A 216 7.83 10.89 13.30
CA SER A 216 7.89 10.16 14.56
C SER A 216 9.33 9.94 15.02
N GLY A 217 9.72 10.58 16.14
CA GLY A 217 10.99 10.32 16.78
C GLY A 217 11.13 8.88 17.32
N LYS A 218 10.00 8.25 17.66
CA LYS A 218 9.96 6.90 18.25
C LYS A 218 10.57 5.80 17.34
N PHE A 219 10.51 5.99 16.02
CA PHE A 219 10.93 4.95 15.07
C PHE A 219 12.24 5.28 14.33
N MET A 220 12.94 6.34 14.73
CA MET A 220 14.18 6.74 14.05
C MET A 220 15.21 5.62 14.06
N ASP A 221 15.41 4.96 15.21
CA ASP A 221 16.38 3.87 15.34
C ASP A 221 16.00 2.66 14.47
N LYS A 222 14.70 2.32 14.38
CA LYS A 222 14.23 1.24 13.51
C LYS A 222 14.46 1.58 12.04
N ILE A 223 14.17 2.80 11.61
CA ILE A 223 14.41 3.25 10.24
C ILE A 223 15.92 3.29 9.96
N GLN A 224 16.73 3.75 10.92
CA GLN A 224 18.19 3.76 10.77
C GLN A 224 18.74 2.34 10.63
N ALA A 225 18.18 1.37 11.35
CA ALA A 225 18.57 -0.04 11.28
C ALA A 225 18.29 -0.71 9.89
N ILE A 226 17.43 -0.12 9.07
CA ILE A 226 17.24 -0.55 7.65
C ILE A 226 18.53 -0.33 6.84
N GLY A 227 19.43 0.55 7.31
CA GLY A 227 20.68 0.84 6.61
C GLY A 227 20.67 2.14 5.81
N VAL A 228 19.80 3.10 6.16
CA VAL A 228 19.81 4.44 5.55
C VAL A 228 21.01 5.25 6.07
N ASP A 229 21.50 6.20 5.27
CA ASP A 229 22.62 7.05 5.65
C ASP A 229 22.23 8.06 6.73
N ARG A 230 21.00 8.57 6.69
CA ARG A 230 20.49 9.50 7.70
C ARG A 230 18.97 9.47 7.81
N VAL A 231 18.47 9.44 9.03
CA VAL A 231 17.05 9.67 9.35
C VAL A 231 16.89 11.10 9.87
N VAL A 232 15.91 11.80 9.34
CA VAL A 232 15.59 13.19 9.70
C VAL A 232 14.19 13.26 10.25
N GLN A 233 14.09 13.77 11.49
CA GLN A 233 12.80 14.05 12.09
C GLN A 233 12.26 15.39 11.55
N ILE A 234 11.01 15.39 11.13
CA ILE A 234 10.28 16.59 10.73
C ILE A 234 9.21 16.94 11.77
N GLN A 235 8.84 18.21 11.79
CA GLN A 235 7.74 18.75 12.59
C GLN A 235 6.64 19.23 11.63
N PRO A 236 5.66 18.40 11.26
CA PRO A 236 4.74 18.68 10.15
C PRO A 236 3.97 20.01 10.27
N ASN A 237 3.67 20.41 11.51
CA ASN A 237 2.85 21.59 11.83
C ASN A 237 3.68 22.82 12.23
N SER A 238 5.02 22.80 12.04
CA SER A 238 5.92 23.89 12.41
C SER A 238 6.52 24.54 11.15
N GLU A 239 6.81 25.84 11.25
CA GLU A 239 7.65 26.53 10.27
C GLU A 239 8.88 27.12 11.02
N PRO A 240 10.08 26.71 10.66
CA PRO A 240 10.44 25.69 9.68
C PRO A 240 10.11 24.24 10.14
N TRP A 241 9.71 23.36 9.23
CA TRP A 241 9.33 21.98 9.50
C TRP A 241 10.53 21.04 9.76
N ILE A 242 11.73 21.45 9.36
CA ILE A 242 13.01 20.84 9.73
C ILE A 242 13.83 21.90 10.47
N ASP A 243 14.51 21.50 11.53
CA ASP A 243 15.46 22.37 12.22
C ASP A 243 16.47 22.98 11.21
N PRO A 244 16.68 24.32 11.22
CA PRO A 244 17.54 24.98 10.23
C PRO A 244 18.98 24.49 10.18
N LYS A 245 19.56 24.10 11.34
CA LYS A 245 20.93 23.54 11.37
C LYS A 245 20.97 22.17 10.70
N THR A 246 19.94 21.36 10.94
CA THR A 246 19.76 20.05 10.29
C THR A 246 19.57 20.21 8.79
N ALA A 247 18.72 21.13 8.34
CA ALA A 247 18.50 21.40 6.92
C ALA A 247 19.81 21.85 6.22
N LYS A 248 20.56 22.75 6.84
CA LYS A 248 21.85 23.20 6.33
C LYS A 248 22.87 22.03 6.23
N SER A 249 23.00 21.24 7.29
CA SER A 249 23.87 20.06 7.32
C SER A 249 23.54 19.06 6.20
N ILE A 250 22.24 18.82 5.93
CA ILE A 250 21.79 17.93 4.85
C ILE A 250 22.23 18.50 3.49
N LEU A 251 22.03 19.78 3.24
CA LEU A 251 22.42 20.40 1.97
C LEU A 251 23.94 20.36 1.75
N GLU A 252 24.75 20.58 2.79
CA GLU A 252 26.20 20.44 2.74
C GLU A 252 26.59 18.98 2.45
N GLU A 253 26.04 18.03 3.17
CA GLU A 253 26.29 16.60 3.06
C GLU A 253 25.92 16.05 1.68
N THR A 254 24.79 16.51 1.11
CA THR A 254 24.28 16.12 -0.20
C THR A 254 24.88 16.93 -1.34
N LYS A 255 25.74 17.91 -1.04
CA LYS A 255 26.31 18.85 -2.03
C LYS A 255 25.20 19.57 -2.83
N GLY A 256 24.25 20.16 -2.10
CA GLY A 256 23.19 20.99 -2.68
C GLY A 256 21.85 20.29 -2.91
N GLY A 257 21.62 19.09 -2.37
CA GLY A 257 20.29 18.47 -2.36
C GLY A 257 20.22 17.06 -2.95
N PHE A 258 18.99 16.66 -3.29
CA PHE A 258 18.65 15.29 -3.70
C PHE A 258 18.50 15.17 -5.22
N HIS A 259 18.96 14.06 -5.79
CA HIS A 259 18.77 13.71 -7.19
C HIS A 259 17.43 12.99 -7.43
N GLY A 260 16.92 12.32 -6.41
CA GLY A 260 15.63 11.63 -6.45
C GLY A 260 14.89 11.73 -5.13
N ILE A 261 13.58 11.95 -5.21
CA ILE A 261 12.67 11.92 -4.05
C ILE A 261 11.56 10.93 -4.32
N ILE A 262 11.34 10.02 -3.39
CA ILE A 262 10.21 9.07 -3.40
C ILE A 262 9.25 9.45 -2.27
N ASP A 263 8.04 9.79 -2.64
CA ASP A 263 7.03 10.32 -1.71
C ASP A 263 5.67 9.64 -1.89
N PRO A 264 5.12 8.97 -0.86
CA PRO A 264 3.78 8.42 -0.95
C PRO A 264 2.65 9.43 -0.79
N PHE A 265 2.94 10.71 -0.39
CA PHE A 265 1.94 11.72 -0.04
C PHE A 265 2.25 13.09 -0.65
N PHE A 266 2.00 13.21 -1.94
CA PHE A 266 2.30 14.39 -2.74
C PHE A 266 1.82 15.71 -2.13
N ASP A 267 0.58 15.73 -1.64
CA ASP A 267 -0.07 16.90 -1.06
C ASP A 267 0.60 17.41 0.23
N LEU A 268 1.24 16.53 1.00
CA LEU A 268 1.94 16.92 2.22
C LEU A 268 3.34 17.49 1.97
N HIS A 269 4.02 17.04 0.91
CA HIS A 269 5.46 17.22 0.86
C HIS A 269 5.98 18.01 -0.34
N ILE A 270 5.29 18.04 -1.49
CA ILE A 270 5.85 18.60 -2.73
C ILE A 270 6.41 20.02 -2.56
N ALA A 271 5.64 20.94 -1.96
CA ALA A 271 6.07 22.33 -1.76
C ALA A 271 7.36 22.43 -0.93
N LYS A 272 7.49 21.55 0.07
CA LYS A 272 8.62 21.50 1.00
C LYS A 272 9.84 20.79 0.42
N MET A 273 9.65 19.96 -0.61
CA MET A 273 10.72 19.21 -1.27
C MET A 273 11.41 19.99 -2.38
N LEU A 274 10.70 20.90 -3.05
CA LEU A 274 11.28 21.67 -4.16
C LEU A 274 12.62 22.38 -3.82
N PRO A 275 12.76 23.04 -2.64
CA PRO A 275 14.01 23.73 -2.30
C PRO A 275 15.23 22.82 -2.07
N VAL A 276 14.99 21.52 -1.86
CA VAL A 276 16.07 20.53 -1.60
C VAL A 276 16.34 19.62 -2.79
N MET A 277 15.68 19.87 -3.94
CA MET A 277 15.92 19.15 -5.19
C MET A 277 17.05 19.79 -5.98
N LYS A 278 17.97 18.97 -6.48
CA LYS A 278 18.99 19.41 -7.43
C LYS A 278 18.38 19.72 -8.80
N PRO A 279 19.04 20.52 -9.65
CA PRO A 279 18.69 20.56 -11.07
C PRO A 279 18.63 19.14 -11.66
N GLU A 280 17.67 18.90 -12.57
CA GLU A 280 17.40 17.61 -13.22
C GLU A 280 16.91 16.50 -12.26
N ALA A 281 16.64 16.83 -11.00
CA ALA A 281 16.13 15.85 -10.04
C ALA A 281 14.74 15.32 -10.41
N LYS A 282 14.46 14.10 -9.95
CA LYS A 282 13.17 13.43 -10.13
C LYS A 282 12.42 13.34 -8.81
N TYR A 283 11.18 13.79 -8.81
CA TYR A 283 10.22 13.58 -7.72
C TYR A 283 9.18 12.58 -8.18
N ILE A 284 9.03 11.48 -7.44
CA ILE A 284 8.05 10.46 -7.77
C ILE A 284 7.06 10.24 -6.62
N THR A 285 5.78 10.18 -6.94
CA THR A 285 4.71 10.01 -5.95
C THR A 285 3.70 8.96 -6.39
N CYS A 286 3.08 8.28 -5.41
CA CYS A 286 2.07 7.25 -5.65
C CYS A 286 0.73 7.51 -4.95
N GLY A 287 0.57 8.63 -4.26
CA GLY A 287 -0.68 8.90 -3.53
C GLY A 287 -0.80 10.29 -2.97
N LEU A 288 -1.96 10.51 -2.36
CA LEU A 288 -2.32 11.69 -1.60
C LEU A 288 -2.63 11.28 -0.16
N TYR A 289 -2.30 12.12 0.80
CA TYR A 289 -2.70 11.95 2.19
C TYR A 289 -4.19 12.27 2.36
N ASP A 290 -4.62 13.39 1.81
CA ASP A 290 -6.02 13.81 1.88
C ASP A 290 -6.84 13.21 0.72
N GLN A 291 -7.12 11.91 0.81
CA GLN A 291 -7.95 11.20 -0.18
C GLN A 291 -9.44 11.34 0.07
N PHE A 292 -9.84 11.84 1.25
CA PHE A 292 -11.26 11.86 1.65
C PHE A 292 -12.00 13.10 1.17
N THR A 293 -11.36 14.27 1.20
CA THR A 293 -12.03 15.55 0.93
C THR A 293 -12.34 15.81 -0.52
N ASP A 294 -11.69 15.13 -1.49
CA ASP A 294 -11.71 15.62 -2.87
C ASP A 294 -12.18 14.69 -3.97
N LEU A 295 -12.71 13.51 -3.65
CA LEU A 295 -13.26 12.70 -4.74
C LEU A 295 -14.71 13.08 -5.11
N THR A 296 -15.25 14.12 -4.49
CA THR A 296 -16.48 14.80 -4.93
C THR A 296 -16.22 15.88 -5.98
N GLY A 297 -14.94 16.18 -6.32
CA GLY A 297 -14.55 17.13 -7.36
C GLY A 297 -14.76 18.61 -7.01
N THR A 298 -14.93 18.93 -5.72
CA THR A 298 -15.26 20.29 -5.28
C THR A 298 -14.09 21.08 -4.71
N GLN A 299 -13.02 20.43 -4.28
CA GLN A 299 -11.80 21.10 -3.79
C GLN A 299 -10.56 20.31 -4.13
N SER A 300 -9.58 20.95 -4.78
CA SER A 300 -8.25 20.36 -4.97
C SER A 300 -7.49 20.32 -3.65
N PRO A 301 -6.73 19.24 -3.37
CA PRO A 301 -5.87 19.19 -2.19
C PRO A 301 -4.96 20.41 -2.14
N ASN A 302 -4.84 21.02 -0.96
CA ASN A 302 -3.89 22.12 -0.78
C ASN A 302 -2.47 21.55 -0.72
N ILE A 303 -1.74 21.66 -1.82
CA ILE A 303 -0.35 21.20 -1.93
C ILE A 303 0.68 22.23 -1.41
N GLY A 304 0.23 23.35 -0.82
CA GLY A 304 1.11 24.38 -0.27
C GLY A 304 1.84 25.25 -1.32
N ILE A 305 1.53 25.08 -2.61
CA ILE A 305 2.10 25.81 -3.74
C ILE A 305 1.07 25.86 -4.88
N SER A 306 1.01 26.97 -5.63
CA SER A 306 0.14 27.01 -6.80
C SER A 306 0.69 26.11 -7.92
N PRO A 307 -0.17 25.50 -8.75
CA PRO A 307 0.27 24.70 -9.89
C PRO A 307 1.18 25.45 -10.85
N GLN A 308 0.90 26.76 -11.07
CA GLN A 308 1.72 27.62 -11.93
C GLN A 308 3.13 27.80 -11.36
N HIS A 309 3.25 28.03 -10.05
CA HIS A 309 4.55 28.20 -9.40
C HIS A 309 5.33 26.87 -9.35
N LEU A 310 4.66 25.75 -9.12
CA LEU A 310 5.25 24.43 -9.21
C LEU A 310 5.86 24.16 -10.59
N LEU A 311 5.10 24.43 -11.66
CA LEU A 311 5.58 24.27 -13.03
C LEU A 311 6.71 25.25 -13.36
N TYR A 312 6.64 26.48 -12.87
CA TYR A 312 7.71 27.47 -13.06
C TYR A 312 9.04 26.99 -12.47
N ILE A 313 9.03 26.49 -11.22
CA ILE A 313 10.23 25.93 -10.59
C ILE A 313 10.71 24.69 -11.34
N ALA A 314 9.79 23.81 -11.74
CA ALA A 314 10.14 22.62 -12.50
C ALA A 314 10.84 22.94 -13.83
N MET A 315 10.37 23.98 -14.55
CA MET A 315 11.02 24.46 -15.78
C MET A 315 12.39 25.06 -15.51
N LEU A 316 12.54 25.90 -14.46
CA LEU A 316 13.82 26.55 -14.15
C LEU A 316 14.94 25.57 -13.80
N HIS A 317 14.58 24.47 -13.17
CA HIS A 317 15.53 23.45 -12.70
C HIS A 317 15.49 22.13 -13.49
N ASN A 318 14.75 22.07 -14.59
CA ASN A 318 14.53 20.84 -15.37
C ASN A 318 14.07 19.64 -14.52
N LEU A 319 13.18 19.88 -13.54
CA LEU A 319 12.70 18.82 -12.65
C LEU A 319 11.69 17.90 -13.37
N SER A 320 11.74 16.62 -13.04
CA SER A 320 10.71 15.66 -13.43
C SER A 320 9.79 15.35 -12.25
N ILE A 321 8.48 15.66 -12.39
CA ILE A 321 7.46 15.28 -11.42
C ILE A 321 6.70 14.09 -12.00
N ILE A 322 6.79 12.92 -11.35
CA ILE A 322 6.34 11.65 -11.90
C ILE A 322 5.23 11.07 -11.02
N GLY A 323 4.03 10.92 -11.59
CA GLY A 323 2.97 10.13 -10.98
C GLY A 323 3.19 8.63 -11.15
N ASN A 324 2.93 7.86 -10.11
CA ASN A 324 2.99 6.41 -10.15
C ASN A 324 1.68 5.80 -9.64
N CYS A 325 1.07 4.95 -10.46
CA CYS A 325 -0.04 4.11 -10.02
C CYS A 325 0.43 2.66 -10.04
N ILE A 326 0.56 2.07 -8.86
CA ILE A 326 0.99 0.67 -8.68
C ILE A 326 2.25 0.34 -9.52
N GLY A 327 2.19 -0.65 -10.42
CA GLY A 327 3.30 -1.06 -11.26
C GLY A 327 2.96 -2.22 -12.20
N LEU A 328 3.97 -2.69 -12.93
CA LEU A 328 3.86 -3.84 -13.82
C LEU A 328 3.89 -5.16 -13.04
N THR A 329 3.42 -6.24 -13.66
CA THR A 329 3.59 -7.60 -13.10
C THR A 329 5.06 -7.93 -12.83
N SER A 330 5.98 -7.47 -13.71
CA SER A 330 7.42 -7.66 -13.52
C SER A 330 7.97 -6.93 -12.28
N ASP A 331 7.41 -5.77 -11.91
CA ASP A 331 7.79 -5.07 -10.68
C ASP A 331 7.44 -5.92 -9.44
N LEU A 332 6.25 -6.55 -9.43
CA LEU A 332 5.84 -7.44 -8.34
C LEU A 332 6.67 -8.73 -8.31
N ALA A 333 6.91 -9.33 -9.48
CA ALA A 333 7.71 -10.57 -9.58
C ALA A 333 9.13 -10.35 -9.06
N GLN A 334 9.76 -9.22 -9.41
CA GLN A 334 11.10 -8.87 -8.91
C GLN A 334 11.09 -8.64 -7.39
N ALA A 335 10.05 -8.00 -6.84
CA ALA A 335 9.91 -7.84 -5.39
C ALA A 335 9.80 -9.18 -4.67
N VAL A 336 9.02 -10.12 -5.20
CA VAL A 336 8.88 -11.49 -4.65
C VAL A 336 10.20 -12.27 -4.75
N GLU A 337 10.93 -12.12 -5.83
CA GLU A 337 12.25 -12.73 -6.01
C GLU A 337 13.27 -12.18 -5.00
N ASP A 338 13.36 -10.84 -4.85
CA ASP A 338 14.26 -10.21 -3.88
C ASP A 338 13.89 -10.61 -2.44
N TYR A 339 12.59 -10.77 -2.13
CA TYR A 339 12.16 -11.35 -0.86
C TYR A 339 12.66 -12.79 -0.68
N ALA A 340 12.49 -13.64 -1.68
CA ALA A 340 12.92 -15.04 -1.63
C ALA A 340 14.45 -15.17 -1.42
N GLN A 341 15.21 -14.21 -1.91
CA GLN A 341 16.67 -14.12 -1.74
C GLN A 341 17.10 -13.46 -0.40
N GLY A 342 16.15 -13.01 0.43
CA GLY A 342 16.43 -12.33 1.69
C GLY A 342 16.82 -10.85 1.54
N ASN A 343 16.69 -10.28 0.34
CA ASN A 343 17.08 -8.90 0.03
C ASN A 343 15.97 -7.86 0.28
N LEU A 344 14.74 -8.31 0.58
CA LEU A 344 13.58 -7.44 0.82
C LEU A 344 12.83 -7.87 2.09
N PRO A 345 13.31 -7.51 3.29
CA PRO A 345 12.53 -7.68 4.51
C PRO A 345 11.20 -6.90 4.46
N VAL A 346 10.18 -7.42 5.11
CA VAL A 346 8.85 -6.80 5.17
C VAL A 346 8.42 -6.59 6.61
N GLU A 347 8.01 -5.37 6.93
CA GLU A 347 7.59 -5.00 8.27
C GLU A 347 6.09 -5.28 8.47
N VAL A 348 5.78 -6.27 9.29
CA VAL A 348 4.42 -6.54 9.78
C VAL A 348 4.33 -6.02 11.22
N ASP A 349 3.43 -5.06 11.45
CA ASP A 349 3.23 -4.44 12.75
C ASP A 349 2.50 -5.37 13.71
N SER A 350 1.39 -5.94 13.24
CA SER A 350 0.52 -6.80 14.06
C SER A 350 -0.41 -7.65 13.21
N VAL A 351 -0.83 -8.77 13.79
CA VAL A 351 -1.78 -9.71 13.18
C VAL A 351 -2.99 -9.86 14.11
N TYR A 352 -4.18 -9.61 13.58
CA TYR A 352 -5.46 -9.77 14.29
C TYR A 352 -6.23 -10.95 13.72
N LYS A 353 -7.10 -11.55 14.53
CA LYS A 353 -7.91 -12.72 14.14
C LYS A 353 -9.20 -12.83 14.96
N GLY A 354 -10.07 -13.73 14.55
CA GLY A 354 -11.30 -14.01 15.29
C GLY A 354 -12.20 -12.76 15.40
N ARG A 355 -12.54 -12.35 16.61
CA ARG A 355 -13.42 -11.21 16.88
C ARG A 355 -12.70 -9.85 16.92
N ASP A 356 -11.39 -9.80 16.75
CA ASP A 356 -10.58 -8.58 16.88
C ASP A 356 -10.69 -7.63 15.66
N VAL A 357 -11.85 -7.59 15.02
CA VAL A 357 -12.08 -6.80 13.79
C VAL A 357 -11.96 -5.30 14.05
N ALA A 358 -12.58 -4.80 15.13
CA ALA A 358 -12.48 -3.39 15.49
C ALA A 358 -11.04 -3.01 15.87
N LEU A 359 -10.34 -3.87 16.61
CA LEU A 359 -8.92 -3.67 16.98
C LEU A 359 -8.00 -3.64 15.74
N PHE A 360 -8.28 -4.49 14.73
CA PHE A 360 -7.57 -4.47 13.45
C PHE A 360 -7.68 -3.10 12.76
N PHE A 361 -8.91 -2.53 12.64
CA PHE A 361 -9.11 -1.23 12.03
C PHE A 361 -8.57 -0.09 12.88
N ASP A 362 -8.72 -0.16 14.20
CA ASP A 362 -8.19 0.83 15.13
C ASP A 362 -6.66 0.91 15.03
N ARG A 363 -5.98 -0.24 15.08
CA ARG A 363 -4.52 -0.31 14.90
C ARG A 363 -4.10 0.24 13.54
N MET A 364 -4.87 -0.07 12.49
CA MET A 364 -4.55 0.33 11.13
C MET A 364 -4.66 1.83 10.90
N TYR A 365 -5.70 2.50 11.43
CA TYR A 365 -6.04 3.87 11.06
C TYR A 365 -5.87 4.90 12.17
N ASN A 366 -5.97 4.52 13.43
CA ASN A 366 -5.92 5.45 14.56
C ASN A 366 -4.59 5.41 15.32
N SER A 367 -3.80 4.32 15.21
CA SER A 367 -2.61 4.17 16.03
C SER A 367 -1.40 4.95 15.46
N PRO A 368 -0.90 5.98 16.16
CA PRO A 368 0.32 6.69 15.77
C PRO A 368 1.58 5.82 15.94
N ASP A 369 1.49 4.77 16.75
CA ASP A 369 2.58 3.87 17.11
C ASP A 369 2.71 2.65 16.18
N ARG A 370 2.00 2.65 15.05
CA ARG A 370 2.10 1.62 14.02
C ARG A 370 3.40 1.76 13.23
N PHE A 371 4.10 0.64 13.02
CA PHE A 371 5.29 0.53 12.18
C PHE A 371 5.18 -0.70 11.27
N GLY A 372 4.89 -0.48 10.01
CA GLY A 372 4.61 -1.55 9.05
C GLY A 372 3.12 -1.81 8.86
N LYS A 373 2.80 -2.99 8.37
CA LYS A 373 1.45 -3.39 7.94
C LYS A 373 0.68 -4.08 9.05
N VAL A 374 -0.62 -3.81 9.14
CA VAL A 374 -1.56 -4.54 10.00
C VAL A 374 -2.29 -5.56 9.15
N VAL A 375 -2.34 -6.79 9.61
CA VAL A 375 -2.90 -7.94 8.90
C VAL A 375 -4.05 -8.54 9.71
N TYR A 376 -5.08 -9.00 9.01
CA TYR A 376 -6.13 -9.84 9.58
C TYR A 376 -6.03 -11.25 9.02
N SER A 377 -5.92 -12.25 9.90
CA SER A 377 -5.81 -13.67 9.55
C SER A 377 -7.12 -14.41 9.82
N TYR A 378 -7.48 -15.32 8.92
CA TYR A 378 -8.58 -16.28 9.11
C TYR A 378 -8.13 -17.58 9.80
N GLU A 379 -6.84 -17.76 10.01
CA GLU A 379 -6.35 -18.90 10.79
C GLU A 379 -6.56 -18.67 12.30
N ASN A 380 -7.01 -19.70 12.98
CA ASN A 380 -7.28 -19.69 14.43
C ASN A 380 -5.98 -19.69 15.26
#